data_c3fc80bae999f8f3c0754c0a5922c67d
#
_entry.id   c3fc80bae999f8f3c0754c0a5922c67d
#
_cell.length_a   1.000
_cell.length_b   1.000
_cell.length_c   1.000
_cell.angle_alpha   90.00
_cell.angle_beta   90.00
_cell.angle_gamma   90.00
#
_symmetry.space_group_name_H-M   'P 1'
#
loop_
_entity.id
_entity.type
_entity.pdbx_description
1 polymer ?
#
loop_
_entity_poly.entity_id
_entity_poly.type
_entity_poly.pdbx_seq_one_letter_code
_entity_poly.pdbx_strand_id
1 'polypeptide(L)'
;MVKDLCFEVIEKCLNNCMFCSSNSNCNKKKIIEFKDFKRVIDYFMSTGGIEELSLSGGEPFLHPDIIKMVEYAKSLGIRTVIFTSGVTIAKGLSEEEKELLTSLRDRRLEEVNRLEPDNEFLKKKINNYYNQLLNPSNVASIPKETLVSLLDLGLDKIVFDYQAYEYETDHMIMGRSEESRMALLKSLITASQIGLDIDVHFVPMRPNYKEIGDILEMLEIAQVKQISLLNFLPQGRGRINSDQLLLSREEREEFFRILEEKRKVFSGNIRVGVPLQGEDNHLCNAGLEKLDIKFDGTVLPCPAFKEITKEECEKFNIKLPNIYTNLEDVQIPGHGKRQKQLCKQIYAARKNK
;
A
#
# COMPACT_ATOMS: atom_id res chain seq x y z
N MET A 1 26.67 1.56 0.85
CA MET A 1 25.53 1.69 -0.08
C MET A 1 24.32 1.04 0.53
N VAL A 2 23.18 1.75 0.55
CA VAL A 2 21.88 1.19 0.94
C VAL A 2 21.29 0.54 -0.31
N LYS A 3 21.04 -0.76 -0.28
CA LYS A 3 20.42 -1.43 -1.44
C LYS A 3 18.91 -1.21 -1.50
N ASP A 4 18.26 -1.13 -0.33
CA ASP A 4 16.80 -1.02 -0.24
C ASP A 4 16.45 -0.04 0.89
N LEU A 5 16.02 1.16 0.51
CA LEU A 5 15.52 2.19 1.42
C LEU A 5 14.00 2.30 1.27
N CYS A 6 13.27 1.84 2.28
CA CYS A 6 11.84 2.10 2.39
C CYS A 6 11.61 3.44 3.11
N PHE A 7 10.76 4.29 2.55
CA PHE A 7 10.43 5.59 3.11
C PHE A 7 8.91 5.73 3.27
N GLU A 8 8.42 5.67 4.51
CA GLU A 8 7.03 5.97 4.83
C GLU A 8 6.82 7.50 4.82
N VAL A 9 6.41 8.03 3.69
CA VAL A 9 6.32 9.49 3.48
C VAL A 9 5.12 10.13 4.18
N ILE A 10 4.08 9.34 4.53
CA ILE A 10 2.84 9.80 5.14
C ILE A 10 2.22 8.74 6.04
N GLU A 11 1.62 9.17 7.16
CA GLU A 11 0.88 8.27 8.08
C GLU A 11 -0.57 8.05 7.66
N LYS A 12 -1.19 9.03 6.97
CA LYS A 12 -2.61 8.97 6.58
C LYS A 12 -2.88 7.89 5.55
N CYS A 13 -3.97 7.14 5.73
CA CYS A 13 -4.49 6.16 4.77
C CYS A 13 -6.02 6.21 4.80
N LEU A 14 -6.68 5.95 3.67
CA LEU A 14 -8.14 5.86 3.61
C LEU A 14 -8.65 4.49 4.07
N ASN A 15 -7.79 3.47 4.04
CA ASN A 15 -8.11 2.13 4.52
C ASN A 15 -7.88 1.98 6.02
N ASN A 16 -8.54 0.97 6.61
CA ASN A 16 -8.36 0.61 8.01
C ASN A 16 -8.03 -0.90 8.16
N CYS A 17 -7.02 -1.36 7.41
CA CYS A 17 -6.67 -2.78 7.29
C CYS A 17 -6.41 -3.43 8.65
N MET A 18 -6.98 -4.63 8.87
CA MET A 18 -6.78 -5.42 10.10
C MET A 18 -5.32 -5.82 10.31
N PHE A 19 -4.54 -5.96 9.24
CA PHE A 19 -3.13 -6.38 9.27
C PHE A 19 -2.13 -5.22 9.18
N CYS A 20 -2.58 -3.96 9.19
CA CYS A 20 -1.71 -2.79 9.02
C CYS A 20 -0.61 -2.72 10.07
N SER A 21 0.64 -2.80 9.65
CA SER A 21 1.82 -2.74 10.52
C SER A 21 2.11 -1.34 11.06
N SER A 22 1.66 -0.28 10.37
CA SER A 22 1.92 1.13 10.70
C SER A 22 0.74 1.80 11.44
N ASN A 23 -0.36 1.09 11.70
CA ASN A 23 -1.58 1.62 12.31
C ASN A 23 -2.18 2.85 11.59
N SER A 24 -1.92 2.96 10.29
CA SER A 24 -2.42 4.05 9.46
C SER A 24 -3.94 4.04 9.34
N ASN A 25 -4.55 5.21 9.27
CA ASN A 25 -5.98 5.42 9.03
C ASN A 25 -6.25 6.86 8.58
N CYS A 26 -7.52 7.20 8.33
CA CYS A 26 -7.92 8.52 7.81
C CYS A 26 -7.72 9.68 8.80
N ASN A 27 -7.62 9.41 10.11
CA ASN A 27 -7.46 10.43 11.16
C ASN A 27 -5.99 10.82 11.40
N LYS A 28 -5.05 10.10 10.79
CA LYS A 28 -3.63 10.35 10.94
C LYS A 28 -3.18 11.57 10.13
N LYS A 29 -2.12 12.27 10.61
CA LYS A 29 -1.73 13.57 10.05
C LYS A 29 -0.23 13.73 9.80
N LYS A 30 0.61 12.82 10.31
CA LYS A 30 2.06 12.94 10.13
C LYS A 30 2.45 12.77 8.67
N ILE A 31 3.37 13.61 8.23
CA ILE A 31 3.89 13.67 6.86
C ILE A 31 5.37 14.04 6.91
N ILE A 32 6.15 13.51 6.01
CA ILE A 32 7.53 13.93 5.78
C ILE A 32 7.54 15.04 4.73
N GLU A 33 7.97 16.24 5.09
CA GLU A 33 8.04 17.33 4.12
C GLU A 33 9.07 17.05 3.03
N PHE A 34 8.84 17.52 1.82
CA PHE A 34 9.74 17.30 0.68
C PHE A 34 11.17 17.74 0.95
N LYS A 35 11.38 18.86 1.69
CA LYS A 35 12.70 19.33 2.08
C LYS A 35 13.48 18.32 2.94
N ASP A 36 12.78 17.65 3.89
CA ASP A 36 13.38 16.64 4.77
C ASP A 36 13.65 15.35 4.02
N PHE A 37 12.71 14.93 3.16
CA PHE A 37 12.93 13.82 2.23
C PHE A 37 14.20 14.07 1.39
N LYS A 38 14.29 15.22 0.73
CA LYS A 38 15.45 15.61 -0.09
C LYS A 38 16.75 15.54 0.70
N ARG A 39 16.79 16.15 1.89
CA ARG A 39 17.96 16.15 2.77
C ARG A 39 18.43 14.74 3.12
N VAL A 40 17.51 13.84 3.40
CA VAL A 40 17.81 12.44 3.72
C VAL A 40 18.37 11.70 2.50
N ILE A 41 17.75 11.86 1.33
CA ILE A 41 18.23 11.25 0.09
C ILE A 41 19.65 11.78 -0.23
N ASP A 42 19.89 13.10 -0.16
CA ASP A 42 21.20 13.70 -0.38
C ASP A 42 22.27 13.13 0.56
N TYR A 43 21.91 12.93 1.83
CA TYR A 43 22.82 12.32 2.82
C TYR A 43 23.22 10.91 2.41
N PHE A 44 22.25 10.04 2.08
CA PHE A 44 22.58 8.68 1.67
C PHE A 44 23.34 8.63 0.34
N MET A 45 23.02 9.49 -0.60
CA MET A 45 23.76 9.57 -1.87
C MET A 45 25.20 10.01 -1.67
N SER A 46 25.47 10.96 -0.76
CA SER A 46 26.84 11.41 -0.45
C SER A 46 27.66 10.37 0.32
N THR A 47 27.02 9.45 1.02
CA THR A 47 27.67 8.49 1.92
C THR A 47 27.73 7.05 1.39
N GLY A 48 27.35 6.82 0.15
CA GLY A 48 27.49 5.49 -0.48
C GLY A 48 26.41 5.13 -1.49
N GLY A 49 25.34 5.93 -1.59
CA GLY A 49 24.26 5.76 -2.56
C GLY A 49 23.11 4.87 -2.10
N ILE A 50 22.03 4.98 -2.87
CA ILE A 50 20.81 4.17 -2.74
C ILE A 50 20.62 3.41 -4.06
N GLU A 51 20.40 2.10 -4.00
CA GLU A 51 20.12 1.30 -5.18
C GLU A 51 18.61 1.34 -5.51
N GLU A 52 17.76 1.08 -4.52
CA GLU A 52 16.31 1.12 -4.65
C GLU A 52 15.69 1.95 -3.53
N LEU A 53 14.77 2.85 -3.91
CA LEU A 53 13.92 3.62 -3.03
C LEU A 53 12.48 3.16 -3.15
N SER A 54 11.92 2.70 -2.04
CA SER A 54 10.50 2.34 -1.93
C SER A 54 9.74 3.46 -1.21
N LEU A 55 8.84 4.15 -1.90
CA LEU A 55 7.93 5.14 -1.33
C LEU A 55 6.68 4.43 -0.81
N SER A 56 6.42 4.55 0.48
CA SER A 56 5.37 3.84 1.21
C SER A 56 4.73 4.74 2.28
N GLY A 57 4.06 4.13 3.26
CA GLY A 57 3.50 4.83 4.41
C GLY A 57 2.09 4.35 4.71
N GLY A 58 1.16 5.30 4.93
CA GLY A 58 -0.26 5.02 4.87
C GLY A 58 -0.68 4.81 3.41
N GLU A 59 -1.03 5.91 2.72
CA GLU A 59 -1.26 5.91 1.27
C GLU A 59 -0.43 7.03 0.62
N PRO A 60 0.64 6.70 -0.11
CA PRO A 60 1.55 7.71 -0.67
C PRO A 60 0.88 8.69 -1.63
N PHE A 61 -0.15 8.29 -2.36
CA PHE A 61 -0.90 9.19 -3.24
C PHE A 61 -1.74 10.24 -2.51
N LEU A 62 -1.79 10.19 -1.17
CA LEU A 62 -2.33 11.29 -0.36
C LEU A 62 -1.26 12.32 0.01
N HIS A 63 0.03 12.06 -0.32
CA HIS A 63 1.10 13.01 -0.09
C HIS A 63 1.13 14.06 -1.20
N PRO A 64 1.06 15.38 -0.88
CA PRO A 64 0.97 16.43 -1.91
C PRO A 64 2.18 16.49 -2.84
N ASP A 65 3.36 16.08 -2.38
CA ASP A 65 4.60 16.14 -3.14
C ASP A 65 5.10 14.79 -3.64
N ILE A 66 4.24 13.75 -3.69
CA ILE A 66 4.67 12.39 -4.09
C ILE A 66 5.33 12.37 -5.48
N ILE A 67 4.79 13.12 -6.45
CA ILE A 67 5.35 13.22 -7.80
C ILE A 67 6.73 13.89 -7.76
N LYS A 68 6.90 14.97 -6.98
CA LYS A 68 8.21 15.63 -6.81
C LYS A 68 9.25 14.72 -6.16
N MET A 69 8.82 13.86 -5.23
CA MET A 69 9.70 12.86 -4.60
C MET A 69 10.21 11.84 -5.63
N VAL A 70 9.31 11.35 -6.49
CA VAL A 70 9.70 10.45 -7.60
C VAL A 70 10.63 11.16 -8.57
N GLU A 71 10.26 12.35 -9.04
CA GLU A 71 11.08 13.16 -9.94
C GLU A 71 12.51 13.36 -9.37
N TYR A 72 12.58 13.73 -8.10
CA TYR A 72 13.87 13.93 -7.44
C TYR A 72 14.70 12.63 -7.37
N ALA A 73 14.10 11.53 -6.95
CA ALA A 73 14.79 10.24 -6.89
C ALA A 73 15.27 9.79 -8.29
N LYS A 74 14.42 9.93 -9.31
CA LYS A 74 14.78 9.60 -10.69
C LYS A 74 15.89 10.50 -11.25
N SER A 75 15.91 11.78 -10.90
CA SER A 75 17.00 12.71 -11.31
C SER A 75 18.39 12.29 -10.78
N LEU A 76 18.42 11.51 -9.69
CA LEU A 76 19.63 10.93 -9.10
C LEU A 76 19.94 9.52 -9.60
N GLY A 77 19.15 8.98 -10.53
CA GLY A 77 19.30 7.63 -11.09
C GLY A 77 18.89 6.51 -10.13
N ILE A 78 18.14 6.81 -9.07
CA ILE A 78 17.70 5.83 -8.10
C ILE A 78 16.53 5.01 -8.68
N ARG A 79 16.58 3.67 -8.55
CA ARG A 79 15.44 2.81 -8.84
C ARG A 79 14.32 3.12 -7.85
N THR A 80 13.14 3.51 -8.34
CA THR A 80 12.07 4.02 -7.50
C THR A 80 10.80 3.19 -7.64
N VAL A 81 10.25 2.77 -6.50
CA VAL A 81 9.04 1.93 -6.39
C VAL A 81 8.02 2.64 -5.50
N ILE A 82 6.74 2.60 -5.86
CA ILE A 82 5.64 3.10 -5.00
C ILE A 82 4.77 1.93 -4.55
N PHE A 83 4.46 1.86 -3.25
CA PHE A 83 3.49 0.93 -2.67
C PHE A 83 2.17 1.66 -2.41
N THR A 84 1.07 1.16 -2.93
CA THR A 84 -0.22 1.85 -2.84
C THR A 84 -1.40 0.91 -2.60
N SER A 85 -2.40 1.40 -1.93
CA SER A 85 -3.72 0.76 -1.86
C SER A 85 -4.57 1.03 -3.13
N GLY A 86 -4.10 1.89 -4.03
CA GLY A 86 -4.80 2.26 -5.26
C GLY A 86 -5.99 3.22 -5.04
N VAL A 87 -6.15 3.78 -3.83
CA VAL A 87 -7.31 4.60 -3.47
C VAL A 87 -6.87 5.97 -2.99
N THR A 88 -7.44 7.00 -3.58
CA THR A 88 -7.18 8.42 -3.26
C THR A 88 -8.45 9.16 -2.85
N ILE A 89 -8.32 10.42 -2.48
CA ILE A 89 -9.45 11.30 -2.20
C ILE A 89 -10.04 11.80 -3.52
N ALA A 90 -11.36 11.65 -3.67
CA ALA A 90 -12.08 12.22 -4.80
C ALA A 90 -11.94 13.75 -4.80
N LYS A 91 -11.68 14.30 -5.97
CA LYS A 91 -11.77 15.75 -6.16
C LYS A 91 -13.23 16.14 -6.06
N GLY A 92 -13.57 17.01 -5.11
CA GLY A 92 -14.93 17.51 -4.98
C GLY A 92 -15.38 18.24 -6.25
N LEU A 93 -16.68 18.28 -6.48
CA LEU A 93 -17.26 19.05 -7.57
C LEU A 93 -17.01 20.55 -7.34
N SER A 94 -16.68 21.29 -8.39
CA SER A 94 -16.71 22.74 -8.38
C SER A 94 -18.15 23.26 -8.22
N GLU A 95 -18.31 24.51 -7.81
CA GLU A 95 -19.65 25.11 -7.71
C GLU A 95 -20.34 25.14 -9.08
N GLU A 96 -19.62 25.41 -10.17
CA GLU A 96 -20.14 25.37 -11.54
C GLU A 96 -20.64 23.98 -11.93
N GLU A 97 -19.90 22.91 -11.56
CA GLU A 97 -20.34 21.53 -11.81
C GLU A 97 -21.57 21.15 -11.00
N LYS A 98 -21.67 21.61 -9.75
CA LYS A 98 -22.86 21.41 -8.90
C LYS A 98 -24.07 22.13 -9.47
N GLU A 99 -23.93 23.39 -9.90
CA GLU A 99 -24.99 24.16 -10.52
C GLU A 99 -25.46 23.51 -11.81
N LEU A 100 -24.54 23.04 -12.67
CA LEU A 100 -24.86 22.33 -13.90
C LEU A 100 -25.65 21.03 -13.61
N LEU A 101 -25.18 20.21 -12.70
CA LEU A 101 -25.86 18.95 -12.33
C LEU A 101 -27.25 19.20 -11.75
N THR A 102 -27.38 20.23 -10.92
CA THR A 102 -28.66 20.65 -10.36
C THR A 102 -29.63 21.09 -11.45
N SER A 103 -29.17 21.94 -12.38
CA SER A 103 -29.97 22.41 -13.52
C SER A 103 -30.42 21.24 -14.42
N LEU A 104 -29.53 20.28 -14.69
CA LEU A 104 -29.86 19.09 -15.47
C LEU A 104 -30.90 18.20 -14.76
N ARG A 105 -30.79 18.01 -13.44
CA ARG A 105 -31.78 17.28 -12.64
C ARG A 105 -33.16 17.95 -12.75
N ASP A 106 -33.19 19.25 -12.51
CA ASP A 106 -34.45 20.01 -12.45
C ASP A 106 -35.13 20.00 -13.82
N ARG A 107 -34.39 20.16 -14.90
CA ARG A 107 -34.92 20.04 -16.28
C ARG A 107 -35.51 18.66 -16.55
N ARG A 108 -34.84 17.59 -16.09
CA ARG A 108 -35.36 16.22 -16.25
C ARG A 108 -36.63 15.99 -15.45
N LEU A 109 -36.71 16.53 -14.23
CA LEU A 109 -37.93 16.44 -13.40
C LEU A 109 -39.09 17.25 -14.02
N GLU A 110 -38.83 18.44 -14.58
CA GLU A 110 -39.84 19.22 -15.31
C GLU A 110 -40.38 18.46 -16.52
N GLU A 111 -39.52 17.80 -17.28
CA GLU A 111 -39.93 16.97 -18.41
C GLU A 111 -40.83 15.81 -17.98
N VAL A 112 -40.49 15.10 -16.89
CA VAL A 112 -41.32 14.02 -16.34
C VAL A 112 -42.63 14.56 -15.82
N ASN A 113 -42.64 15.70 -15.12
CA ASN A 113 -43.88 16.33 -14.63
C ASN A 113 -44.82 16.72 -15.78
N ARG A 114 -44.28 17.10 -16.93
CA ARG A 114 -45.06 17.42 -18.13
C ARG A 114 -45.63 16.23 -18.84
N LEU A 115 -44.85 15.12 -18.96
CA LEU A 115 -45.21 13.96 -19.79
C LEU A 115 -45.88 12.85 -18.97
N GLU A 116 -45.44 12.64 -17.74
CA GLU A 116 -45.90 11.57 -16.84
C GLU A 116 -46.03 12.12 -15.40
N PRO A 117 -46.98 13.03 -15.11
CA PRO A 117 -47.04 13.73 -13.82
C PRO A 117 -47.16 12.81 -12.61
N ASP A 118 -47.79 11.65 -12.75
CA ASP A 118 -48.02 10.67 -11.67
C ASP A 118 -46.91 9.62 -11.54
N ASN A 119 -45.84 9.69 -12.35
CA ASN A 119 -44.76 8.72 -12.32
C ASN A 119 -43.74 9.02 -11.21
N GLU A 120 -44.14 8.81 -9.97
CA GLU A 120 -43.30 9.01 -8.79
C GLU A 120 -42.05 8.11 -8.78
N PHE A 121 -42.15 6.92 -9.37
CA PHE A 121 -40.99 6.01 -9.50
C PHE A 121 -39.88 6.63 -10.35
N LEU A 122 -40.22 7.20 -11.50
CA LEU A 122 -39.24 7.84 -12.39
C LEU A 122 -38.64 9.10 -11.75
N LYS A 123 -39.46 9.93 -11.11
CA LYS A 123 -39.01 11.11 -10.35
C LYS A 123 -37.99 10.73 -9.26
N LYS A 124 -38.31 9.69 -8.47
CA LYS A 124 -37.41 9.17 -7.44
C LYS A 124 -36.10 8.64 -8.03
N LYS A 125 -36.16 7.93 -9.14
CA LYS A 125 -34.97 7.42 -9.83
C LYS A 125 -34.07 8.55 -10.34
N ILE A 126 -34.63 9.61 -10.91
CA ILE A 126 -33.89 10.81 -11.35
C ILE A 126 -33.24 11.49 -10.15
N ASN A 127 -34.00 11.75 -9.08
CA ASN A 127 -33.46 12.36 -7.87
C ASN A 127 -32.31 11.54 -7.27
N ASN A 128 -32.47 10.23 -7.15
CA ASN A 128 -31.40 9.36 -6.61
C ASN A 128 -30.16 9.40 -7.48
N TYR A 129 -30.31 9.36 -8.80
CA TYR A 129 -29.17 9.43 -9.74
C TYR A 129 -28.40 10.74 -9.57
N TYR A 130 -29.08 11.91 -9.61
CA TYR A 130 -28.42 13.19 -9.47
C TYR A 130 -27.89 13.45 -8.07
N ASN A 131 -28.55 12.94 -7.02
CA ASN A 131 -28.03 13.01 -5.66
C ASN A 131 -26.72 12.23 -5.49
N GLN A 132 -26.56 11.09 -6.15
CA GLN A 132 -25.28 10.35 -6.18
C GLN A 132 -24.19 11.16 -6.90
N LEU A 133 -24.51 11.82 -8.00
CA LEU A 133 -23.55 12.67 -8.73
C LEU A 133 -23.17 13.92 -7.93
N LEU A 134 -24.12 14.57 -7.24
CA LEU A 134 -23.90 15.76 -6.43
C LEU A 134 -23.16 15.48 -5.13
N ASN A 135 -23.24 14.24 -4.63
CA ASN A 135 -22.56 13.79 -3.43
C ASN A 135 -21.65 12.58 -3.78
N PRO A 136 -20.59 12.82 -4.56
CA PRO A 136 -19.70 11.74 -4.93
C PRO A 136 -19.03 11.11 -3.70
N SER A 137 -18.68 9.85 -3.79
CA SER A 137 -17.87 9.19 -2.80
C SER A 137 -16.60 10.03 -2.49
N ASN A 138 -16.19 10.08 -1.23
CA ASN A 138 -14.95 10.74 -0.84
C ASN A 138 -13.68 10.00 -1.33
N VAL A 139 -13.85 8.87 -2.02
CA VAL A 139 -12.76 8.04 -2.53
C VAL A 139 -12.78 7.99 -4.06
N ALA A 140 -11.58 7.96 -4.64
CA ALA A 140 -11.36 7.86 -6.09
C ALA A 140 -10.20 6.94 -6.41
N SER A 141 -10.15 6.48 -7.65
CA SER A 141 -8.93 5.90 -8.24
C SER A 141 -7.83 6.95 -8.34
N ILE A 142 -6.58 6.49 -8.45
CA ILE A 142 -5.47 7.37 -8.81
C ILE A 142 -5.78 7.99 -10.19
N PRO A 143 -5.71 9.33 -10.34
CA PRO A 143 -5.98 9.98 -11.61
C PRO A 143 -5.07 9.45 -12.72
N LYS A 144 -5.62 9.24 -13.92
CA LYS A 144 -4.84 8.74 -15.05
C LYS A 144 -3.64 9.65 -15.36
N GLU A 145 -3.84 10.96 -15.25
CA GLU A 145 -2.80 11.97 -15.48
C GLU A 145 -1.63 11.80 -14.49
N THR A 146 -1.92 11.44 -13.24
CA THR A 146 -0.89 11.14 -12.23
C THR A 146 -0.10 9.90 -12.61
N LEU A 147 -0.79 8.83 -13.04
CA LEU A 147 -0.13 7.59 -13.47
C LEU A 147 0.71 7.82 -14.76
N VAL A 148 0.23 8.61 -15.71
CA VAL A 148 0.99 9.00 -16.91
C VAL A 148 2.22 9.81 -16.52
N SER A 149 2.09 10.80 -15.62
CA SER A 149 3.25 11.56 -15.12
C SER A 149 4.31 10.67 -14.48
N LEU A 150 3.91 9.64 -13.73
CA LEU A 150 4.84 8.67 -13.14
C LEU A 150 5.55 7.82 -14.21
N LEU A 151 4.83 7.42 -15.25
CA LEU A 151 5.41 6.70 -16.39
C LEU A 151 6.44 7.58 -17.12
N ASP A 152 6.09 8.85 -17.40
CA ASP A 152 6.97 9.81 -18.08
C ASP A 152 8.23 10.13 -17.28
N LEU A 153 8.13 10.16 -15.93
CA LEU A 153 9.26 10.29 -15.03
C LEU A 153 10.13 9.04 -14.95
N GLY A 154 9.69 7.92 -15.54
CA GLY A 154 10.41 6.66 -15.52
C GLY A 154 10.30 5.94 -14.18
N LEU A 155 9.15 5.97 -13.50
CA LEU A 155 8.91 5.14 -12.32
C LEU A 155 9.16 3.68 -12.66
N ASP A 156 10.00 3.01 -11.86
CA ASP A 156 10.42 1.64 -12.19
C ASP A 156 9.34 0.60 -11.86
N LYS A 157 8.53 0.84 -10.82
CA LYS A 157 7.46 -0.09 -10.44
C LYS A 157 6.40 0.57 -9.56
N ILE A 158 5.14 0.18 -9.76
CA ILE A 158 4.05 0.46 -8.84
C ILE A 158 3.52 -0.86 -8.25
N VAL A 159 3.37 -0.92 -6.93
CA VAL A 159 2.97 -2.13 -6.20
C VAL A 159 1.62 -1.88 -5.57
N PHE A 160 0.61 -2.63 -6.02
CA PHE A 160 -0.74 -2.55 -5.48
C PHE A 160 -0.98 -3.55 -4.36
N ASP A 161 -1.65 -3.11 -3.31
CA ASP A 161 -2.06 -3.96 -2.19
C ASP A 161 -3.47 -4.53 -2.45
N TYR A 162 -3.54 -5.74 -3.00
CA TYR A 162 -4.77 -6.42 -3.37
C TYR A 162 -4.92 -7.72 -2.59
N GLN A 163 -5.79 -7.72 -1.57
CA GLN A 163 -5.81 -8.75 -0.54
C GLN A 163 -7.00 -9.70 -0.62
N ALA A 164 -8.01 -9.40 -1.42
CA ALA A 164 -9.18 -10.27 -1.55
C ALA A 164 -9.89 -10.07 -2.89
N TYR A 165 -10.43 -11.16 -3.42
CA TYR A 165 -11.30 -11.16 -4.59
C TYR A 165 -12.75 -10.86 -4.22
N GLU A 166 -13.26 -11.47 -3.16
CA GLU A 166 -14.62 -11.25 -2.68
C GLU A 166 -14.73 -9.93 -1.90
N TYR A 167 -15.86 -9.22 -2.10
CA TYR A 167 -16.07 -7.92 -1.44
C TYR A 167 -16.11 -8.04 0.09
N GLU A 168 -16.82 -9.05 0.61
CA GLU A 168 -16.95 -9.26 2.05
C GLU A 168 -15.60 -9.50 2.73
N THR A 169 -14.75 -10.27 2.08
CA THR A 169 -13.37 -10.52 2.55
C THR A 169 -12.53 -9.25 2.49
N ASP A 170 -12.59 -8.49 1.38
CA ASP A 170 -11.87 -7.21 1.25
C ASP A 170 -12.36 -6.19 2.27
N HIS A 171 -13.68 -6.06 2.44
CA HIS A 171 -14.26 -5.19 3.45
C HIS A 171 -13.79 -5.54 4.87
N MET A 172 -13.79 -6.82 5.22
CA MET A 172 -13.33 -7.29 6.52
C MET A 172 -11.83 -7.01 6.73
N ILE A 173 -10.98 -7.38 5.76
CA ILE A 173 -9.51 -7.30 5.91
C ILE A 173 -9.00 -5.86 5.76
N MET A 174 -9.50 -5.13 4.76
CA MET A 174 -8.99 -3.81 4.36
C MET A 174 -9.80 -2.64 4.91
N GLY A 175 -11.04 -2.90 5.40
CA GLY A 175 -11.97 -1.85 5.78
C GLY A 175 -12.44 -1.00 4.60
N ARG A 176 -12.41 -1.52 3.38
CA ARG A 176 -12.83 -0.83 2.16
C ARG A 176 -14.35 -0.84 2.00
N SER A 177 -14.91 0.24 1.47
CA SER A 177 -16.24 0.21 0.86
C SER A 177 -16.17 -0.35 -0.56
N GLU A 178 -17.32 -0.66 -1.15
CA GLU A 178 -17.39 -1.12 -2.55
C GLU A 178 -16.78 -0.09 -3.51
N GLU A 179 -17.04 1.21 -3.28
CA GLU A 179 -16.46 2.29 -4.08
C GLU A 179 -14.92 2.33 -3.95
N SER A 180 -14.38 2.12 -2.75
CA SER A 180 -12.93 2.05 -2.54
C SER A 180 -12.31 0.85 -3.27
N ARG A 181 -12.99 -0.29 -3.25
CA ARG A 181 -12.55 -1.49 -3.99
C ARG A 181 -12.58 -1.24 -5.49
N MET A 182 -13.66 -0.65 -6.02
CA MET A 182 -13.75 -0.28 -7.44
C MET A 182 -12.69 0.75 -7.83
N ALA A 183 -12.37 1.71 -6.94
CA ALA A 183 -11.31 2.68 -7.16
C ALA A 183 -9.93 2.02 -7.27
N LEU A 184 -9.61 1.05 -6.41
CA LEU A 184 -8.39 0.23 -6.53
C LEU A 184 -8.33 -0.49 -7.86
N LEU A 185 -9.36 -1.24 -8.24
CA LEU A 185 -9.38 -2.00 -9.50
C LEU A 185 -9.21 -1.09 -10.70
N LYS A 186 -9.87 0.08 -10.71
CA LYS A 186 -9.70 1.08 -11.76
C LYS A 186 -8.27 1.61 -11.81
N SER A 187 -7.63 1.89 -10.67
CA SER A 187 -6.23 2.33 -10.61
C SER A 187 -5.29 1.29 -11.18
N LEU A 188 -5.43 0.03 -10.79
CA LEU A 188 -4.63 -1.10 -11.24
C LEU A 188 -4.77 -1.33 -12.74
N ILE A 189 -6.01 -1.41 -13.25
CA ILE A 189 -6.29 -1.60 -14.68
C ILE A 189 -5.75 -0.42 -15.50
N THR A 190 -5.96 0.83 -15.02
CA THR A 190 -5.44 2.01 -15.71
C THR A 190 -3.91 2.00 -15.78
N ALA A 191 -3.24 1.67 -14.68
CA ALA A 191 -1.78 1.57 -14.63
C ALA A 191 -1.26 0.49 -15.60
N SER A 192 -1.94 -0.66 -15.68
CA SER A 192 -1.61 -1.73 -16.64
C SER A 192 -1.77 -1.26 -18.10
N GLN A 193 -2.90 -0.64 -18.41
CA GLN A 193 -3.22 -0.18 -19.78
C GLN A 193 -2.25 0.86 -20.32
N ILE A 194 -1.69 1.72 -19.47
CA ILE A 194 -0.68 2.72 -19.88
C ILE A 194 0.75 2.16 -19.89
N GLY A 195 0.95 0.92 -19.45
CA GLY A 195 2.24 0.22 -19.53
C GLY A 195 3.18 0.42 -18.35
N LEU A 196 2.69 0.87 -17.17
CA LEU A 196 3.49 0.84 -15.95
C LEU A 196 3.85 -0.60 -15.56
N ASP A 197 5.07 -0.80 -15.03
CA ASP A 197 5.46 -2.09 -14.44
C ASP A 197 4.75 -2.27 -13.08
N ILE A 198 3.87 -3.28 -13.01
CA ILE A 198 3.01 -3.53 -11.86
C ILE A 198 3.42 -4.81 -11.15
N ASP A 199 3.53 -4.73 -9.82
CA ASP A 199 3.49 -5.88 -8.92
C ASP A 199 2.23 -5.81 -8.06
N VAL A 200 1.67 -6.94 -7.68
CA VAL A 200 0.58 -7.02 -6.71
C VAL A 200 1.09 -7.73 -5.46
N HIS A 201 0.95 -7.10 -4.32
CA HIS A 201 1.24 -7.73 -3.04
C HIS A 201 0.00 -8.43 -2.49
N PHE A 202 0.15 -9.70 -2.21
CA PHE A 202 -0.84 -10.52 -1.53
C PHE A 202 -0.22 -11.17 -0.29
N VAL A 203 -0.88 -11.01 0.84
CA VAL A 203 -0.52 -11.64 2.11
C VAL A 203 -1.55 -12.72 2.40
N PRO A 204 -1.22 -14.01 2.24
CA PRO A 204 -2.17 -15.07 2.59
C PRO A 204 -2.41 -15.07 4.10
N MET A 205 -3.67 -14.88 4.46
CA MET A 205 -4.21 -14.85 5.81
C MET A 205 -5.43 -15.77 5.89
N ARG A 206 -5.83 -16.18 7.09
CA ARG A 206 -6.97 -17.10 7.28
C ARG A 206 -8.24 -16.70 6.51
N PRO A 207 -8.65 -15.41 6.43
CA PRO A 207 -9.84 -15.05 5.68
C PRO A 207 -9.73 -15.13 4.16
N ASN A 208 -8.50 -14.99 3.58
CA ASN A 208 -8.32 -14.78 2.14
C ASN A 208 -7.51 -15.85 1.40
N TYR A 209 -6.83 -16.77 2.10
CA TYR A 209 -5.86 -17.66 1.44
C TYR A 209 -6.47 -18.56 0.37
N LYS A 210 -7.77 -18.83 0.45
CA LYS A 210 -8.49 -19.65 -0.54
C LYS A 210 -8.80 -18.89 -1.83
N GLU A 211 -8.80 -17.58 -1.78
CA GLU A 211 -9.14 -16.72 -2.93
C GLU A 211 -7.97 -16.51 -3.91
N ILE A 212 -6.81 -17.11 -3.66
CA ILE A 212 -5.63 -16.92 -4.51
C ILE A 212 -5.88 -17.31 -5.98
N GLY A 213 -6.72 -18.31 -6.23
CA GLY A 213 -7.07 -18.72 -7.58
C GLY A 213 -7.80 -17.62 -8.35
N ASP A 214 -8.84 -17.06 -7.74
CA ASP A 214 -9.67 -15.99 -8.33
C ASP A 214 -8.87 -14.71 -8.51
N ILE A 215 -7.94 -14.42 -7.56
CA ILE A 215 -7.00 -13.30 -7.68
C ILE A 215 -6.08 -13.48 -8.89
N LEU A 216 -5.51 -14.69 -9.10
CA LEU A 216 -4.65 -14.95 -10.25
C LEU A 216 -5.41 -14.79 -11.58
N GLU A 217 -6.65 -15.27 -11.66
CA GLU A 217 -7.51 -15.11 -12.84
C GLU A 217 -7.81 -13.62 -13.12
N MET A 218 -8.12 -12.84 -12.08
CA MET A 218 -8.35 -11.40 -12.22
C MET A 218 -7.08 -10.66 -12.68
N LEU A 219 -5.92 -11.01 -12.13
CA LEU A 219 -4.63 -10.40 -12.52
C LEU A 219 -4.24 -10.74 -13.96
N GLU A 220 -4.55 -11.96 -14.44
CA GLU A 220 -4.36 -12.35 -15.84
C GLU A 220 -5.23 -11.49 -16.77
N ILE A 221 -6.54 -11.33 -16.44
CA ILE A 221 -7.46 -10.46 -17.20
C ILE A 221 -6.98 -9.00 -17.21
N ALA A 222 -6.46 -8.51 -16.08
CA ALA A 222 -5.91 -7.16 -15.95
C ALA A 222 -4.52 -7.00 -16.57
N GLN A 223 -3.93 -8.06 -17.15
CA GLN A 223 -2.60 -8.09 -17.76
C GLN A 223 -1.46 -7.68 -16.80
N VAL A 224 -1.64 -7.95 -15.53
CA VAL A 224 -0.59 -7.76 -14.51
C VAL A 224 0.48 -8.84 -14.68
N LYS A 225 1.76 -8.45 -14.65
CA LYS A 225 2.86 -9.36 -14.95
C LYS A 225 3.52 -9.99 -13.72
N GLN A 226 3.21 -9.51 -12.54
CA GLN A 226 3.83 -10.00 -11.31
C GLN A 226 2.87 -9.95 -10.12
N ILE A 227 2.92 -11.01 -9.30
CA ILE A 227 2.35 -11.05 -7.96
C ILE A 227 3.40 -11.51 -6.96
N SER A 228 3.46 -10.84 -5.80
CA SER A 228 4.36 -11.18 -4.69
C SER A 228 3.56 -11.65 -3.49
N LEU A 229 3.74 -12.92 -3.15
CA LEU A 229 3.11 -13.57 -2.01
C LEU A 229 4.00 -13.37 -0.77
N LEU A 230 3.50 -12.64 0.22
CA LEU A 230 4.28 -12.21 1.38
C LEU A 230 3.83 -12.92 2.65
N ASN A 231 4.78 -13.11 3.58
CA ASN A 231 4.42 -13.63 4.89
C ASN A 231 3.76 -12.55 5.76
N PHE A 232 2.67 -12.91 6.43
CA PHE A 232 2.04 -12.04 7.42
C PHE A 232 3.00 -11.75 8.58
N LEU A 233 3.16 -10.47 8.92
CA LEU A 233 3.94 -10.03 10.07
C LEU A 233 3.01 -9.43 11.13
N PRO A 234 2.92 -10.00 12.34
CA PRO A 234 2.03 -9.55 13.40
C PRO A 234 2.56 -8.27 14.07
N GLN A 235 2.31 -7.13 13.43
CA GLN A 235 2.66 -5.79 13.92
C GLN A 235 1.47 -4.84 13.77
N GLY A 236 1.43 -3.79 14.56
CA GLY A 236 0.36 -2.81 14.55
C GLY A 236 -0.99 -3.47 14.80
N ARG A 237 -1.99 -3.14 13.98
CA ARG A 237 -3.28 -3.84 14.03
C ARG A 237 -3.17 -5.32 13.72
N GLY A 238 -2.20 -5.71 12.88
CA GLY A 238 -1.94 -7.12 12.59
C GLY A 238 -1.56 -7.93 13.83
N ARG A 239 -0.90 -7.35 14.83
CA ARG A 239 -0.62 -8.02 16.10
C ARG A 239 -1.89 -8.20 16.94
N ILE A 240 -2.74 -7.17 16.98
CA ILE A 240 -4.01 -7.21 17.73
C ILE A 240 -4.95 -8.29 17.16
N ASN A 241 -4.96 -8.42 15.83
CA ASN A 241 -5.85 -9.33 15.10
C ASN A 241 -5.16 -10.66 14.71
N SER A 242 -3.99 -10.95 15.25
CA SER A 242 -3.16 -12.10 14.83
C SER A 242 -3.89 -13.44 14.89
N ASP A 243 -4.73 -13.66 15.92
CA ASP A 243 -5.49 -14.91 16.09
C ASP A 243 -6.52 -15.14 14.98
N GLN A 244 -7.00 -14.05 14.35
CA GLN A 244 -7.94 -14.10 13.23
C GLN A 244 -7.24 -14.20 11.88
N LEU A 245 -5.98 -13.74 11.79
CA LEU A 245 -5.27 -13.57 10.53
C LEU A 245 -4.21 -14.65 10.26
N LEU A 246 -3.55 -15.15 11.31
CA LEU A 246 -2.49 -16.14 11.13
C LEU A 246 -3.02 -17.46 10.57
N LEU A 247 -2.37 -17.96 9.53
CA LEU A 247 -2.60 -19.31 9.02
C LEU A 247 -2.09 -20.35 10.02
N SER A 248 -2.88 -21.40 10.24
CA SER A 248 -2.37 -22.64 10.83
C SER A 248 -1.38 -23.31 9.87
N ARG A 249 -0.75 -24.37 10.33
CA ARG A 249 0.11 -25.17 9.47
C ARG A 249 -0.67 -25.81 8.32
N GLU A 250 -1.81 -26.37 8.64
CA GLU A 250 -2.71 -27.05 7.70
C GLU A 250 -3.27 -26.05 6.67
N GLU A 251 -3.69 -24.85 7.11
CA GLU A 251 -4.16 -23.77 6.21
C GLU A 251 -3.05 -23.31 5.26
N ARG A 252 -1.80 -23.25 5.75
CA ARG A 252 -0.64 -22.91 4.91
C ARG A 252 -0.36 -24.01 3.86
N GLU A 253 -0.41 -25.27 4.25
CA GLU A 253 -0.24 -26.40 3.34
C GLU A 253 -1.36 -26.42 2.29
N GLU A 254 -2.61 -26.13 2.70
CA GLU A 254 -3.74 -25.99 1.78
C GLU A 254 -3.53 -24.82 0.82
N PHE A 255 -3.07 -23.64 1.30
CA PHE A 255 -2.74 -22.49 0.45
C PHE A 255 -1.76 -22.84 -0.66
N PHE A 256 -0.67 -23.53 -0.34
CA PHE A 256 0.32 -23.92 -1.34
C PHE A 256 -0.22 -24.96 -2.32
N ARG A 257 -1.08 -25.86 -1.87
CA ARG A 257 -1.76 -26.82 -2.77
C ARG A 257 -2.68 -26.09 -3.76
N ILE A 258 -3.50 -25.13 -3.28
CA ILE A 258 -4.36 -24.31 -4.16
C ILE A 258 -3.48 -23.50 -5.13
N LEU A 259 -2.42 -22.87 -4.64
CA LEU A 259 -1.52 -22.08 -5.46
C LEU A 259 -0.90 -22.93 -6.59
N GLU A 260 -0.41 -24.14 -6.29
CA GLU A 260 0.19 -25.04 -7.29
C GLU A 260 -0.82 -25.50 -8.34
N GLU A 261 -2.07 -25.73 -7.92
CA GLU A 261 -3.16 -26.09 -8.83
C GLU A 261 -3.54 -24.92 -9.75
N LYS A 262 -3.64 -23.69 -9.19
CA LYS A 262 -4.15 -22.52 -9.88
C LYS A 262 -3.10 -21.67 -10.60
N ARG A 263 -1.81 -21.86 -10.29
CA ARG A 263 -0.73 -21.05 -10.92
C ARG A 263 -0.72 -21.09 -12.45
N LYS A 264 -1.31 -22.11 -13.07
CA LYS A 264 -1.36 -22.28 -14.53
C LYS A 264 -2.25 -21.26 -15.23
N VAL A 265 -3.19 -20.64 -14.51
CA VAL A 265 -4.11 -19.63 -15.08
C VAL A 265 -3.45 -18.24 -15.19
N PHE A 266 -2.28 -18.06 -14.57
CA PHE A 266 -1.56 -16.80 -14.56
C PHE A 266 -0.24 -16.93 -15.32
N SER A 267 -0.12 -16.16 -16.41
CA SER A 267 1.08 -16.16 -17.28
C SER A 267 2.22 -15.33 -16.70
N GLY A 268 1.94 -14.48 -15.71
CA GLY A 268 2.91 -13.64 -15.05
C GLY A 268 3.81 -14.37 -14.06
N ASN A 269 4.70 -13.62 -13.42
CA ASN A 269 5.63 -14.16 -12.43
C ASN A 269 4.97 -14.20 -11.03
N ILE A 270 5.04 -15.35 -10.36
CA ILE A 270 4.61 -15.52 -8.96
C ILE A 270 5.85 -15.60 -8.08
N ARG A 271 6.14 -14.50 -7.35
CA ARG A 271 7.22 -14.46 -6.38
C ARG A 271 6.71 -14.85 -5.00
N VAL A 272 7.26 -15.92 -4.43
CA VAL A 272 6.92 -16.33 -3.07
C VAL A 272 8.01 -15.89 -2.10
N GLY A 273 7.62 -15.10 -1.09
CA GLY A 273 8.55 -14.65 -0.06
C GLY A 273 9.13 -15.80 0.77
N VAL A 274 10.44 -15.79 1.00
CA VAL A 274 11.15 -16.87 1.73
C VAL A 274 10.51 -17.20 3.10
N PRO A 275 10.11 -16.22 3.94
CA PRO A 275 9.47 -16.55 5.22
C PRO A 275 8.12 -17.26 5.07
N LEU A 276 7.42 -17.06 3.94
CA LEU A 276 6.15 -17.73 3.67
C LEU A 276 6.36 -19.21 3.31
N GLN A 277 7.48 -19.56 2.68
CA GLN A 277 7.81 -20.93 2.34
C GLN A 277 8.14 -21.82 3.55
N GLY A 278 8.35 -21.22 4.73
CA GLY A 278 8.60 -21.96 5.97
C GLY A 278 10.06 -22.30 6.24
N GLU A 279 10.92 -22.28 5.23
CA GLU A 279 12.37 -22.42 5.36
C GLU A 279 13.00 -21.04 5.53
N ASP A 280 13.23 -20.66 6.76
CA ASP A 280 13.73 -19.34 7.07
C ASP A 280 15.25 -19.35 7.28
N ASN A 281 15.95 -19.82 6.27
CA ASN A 281 17.42 -19.83 6.19
C ASN A 281 18.00 -18.63 5.43
N HIS A 282 17.17 -17.64 5.06
CA HIS A 282 17.64 -16.46 4.35
C HIS A 282 18.58 -15.62 5.22
N LEU A 283 19.59 -15.06 4.59
CA LEU A 283 20.49 -14.09 5.22
C LEU A 283 19.71 -12.77 5.42
N CYS A 284 19.55 -12.37 6.67
CA CYS A 284 18.88 -11.12 7.02
C CYS A 284 19.76 -9.92 6.66
N ASN A 285 19.25 -9.01 5.82
CA ASN A 285 19.93 -7.78 5.42
C ASN A 285 19.41 -6.54 6.18
N ALA A 286 18.57 -6.73 7.21
CA ALA A 286 18.05 -5.64 8.04
C ALA A 286 19.18 -4.87 8.73
N GLY A 287 19.22 -3.54 8.54
CA GLY A 287 20.26 -2.68 9.07
C GLY A 287 21.66 -2.85 8.43
N LEU A 288 21.79 -3.68 7.39
CA LEU A 288 23.04 -3.89 6.65
C LEU A 288 22.99 -3.30 5.24
N GLU A 289 21.94 -3.61 4.51
CA GLU A 289 21.70 -3.16 3.14
C GLU A 289 20.29 -2.59 3.00
N LYS A 290 19.45 -2.79 4.03
CA LYS A 290 18.04 -2.40 4.06
C LYS A 290 17.75 -1.50 5.26
N LEU A 291 17.04 -0.41 5.02
CA LEU A 291 16.53 0.52 6.03
C LEU A 291 15.08 0.84 5.77
N ASP A 292 14.36 1.22 6.83
CA ASP A 292 13.00 1.75 6.77
C ASP A 292 12.91 3.06 7.55
N ILE A 293 12.45 4.13 6.92
CA ILE A 293 12.25 5.43 7.56
C ILE A 293 10.74 5.64 7.72
N LYS A 294 10.31 5.75 8.97
CA LYS A 294 8.90 5.98 9.28
C LYS A 294 8.50 7.44 9.05
N PHE A 295 7.20 7.66 8.88
CA PHE A 295 6.58 9.00 8.78
C PHE A 295 6.85 9.93 9.96
N ASP A 296 7.41 9.46 11.09
CA ASP A 296 7.86 10.27 12.23
C ASP A 296 9.37 10.51 12.25
N GLY A 297 10.05 10.12 11.18
CA GLY A 297 11.49 10.28 11.01
C GLY A 297 12.34 9.19 11.68
N THR A 298 11.76 8.23 12.37
CA THR A 298 12.51 7.13 13.00
C THR A 298 13.09 6.22 11.93
N VAL A 299 14.38 5.93 12.01
CA VAL A 299 15.08 5.02 11.10
C VAL A 299 15.17 3.63 11.75
N LEU A 300 14.61 2.65 11.06
CA LEU A 300 14.54 1.26 11.47
C LEU A 300 15.44 0.38 10.62
N PRO A 301 15.95 -0.73 11.15
CA PRO A 301 16.70 -1.72 10.36
C PRO A 301 15.87 -2.34 9.20
N CYS A 302 14.56 -2.48 9.37
CA CYS A 302 13.61 -2.89 8.35
C CYS A 302 12.17 -2.72 8.89
N PRO A 303 11.13 -2.86 8.04
CA PRO A 303 9.73 -2.74 8.47
C PRO A 303 9.31 -3.70 9.60
N ALA A 304 10.03 -4.80 9.84
CA ALA A 304 9.75 -5.73 10.94
C ALA A 304 9.99 -5.13 12.35
N PHE A 305 10.55 -3.93 12.44
CA PHE A 305 10.87 -3.25 13.71
C PHE A 305 9.94 -2.08 14.04
N LYS A 306 8.84 -1.89 13.32
CA LYS A 306 7.94 -0.73 13.48
C LYS A 306 7.36 -0.55 14.88
N GLU A 307 7.20 -1.63 15.62
CA GLU A 307 6.67 -1.64 17.00
C GLU A 307 7.73 -2.00 18.06
N ILE A 308 9.01 -1.85 17.77
CA ILE A 308 10.04 -2.11 18.75
C ILE A 308 9.93 -1.12 19.92
N THR A 309 9.94 -1.62 21.16
CA THR A 309 9.90 -0.79 22.36
C THR A 309 11.28 -0.32 22.79
N LYS A 310 11.35 0.70 23.67
CA LYS A 310 12.63 1.17 24.23
C LYS A 310 13.34 0.06 25.00
N GLU A 311 12.60 -0.72 25.79
CA GLU A 311 13.14 -1.86 26.56
C GLU A 311 13.72 -2.93 25.63
N GLU A 312 13.05 -3.21 24.50
CA GLU A 312 13.57 -4.13 23.48
C GLU A 312 14.81 -3.57 22.80
N CYS A 313 14.85 -2.26 22.51
CA CYS A 313 16.03 -1.61 21.99
C CYS A 313 17.23 -1.74 22.93
N GLU A 314 17.03 -1.51 24.23
CA GLU A 314 18.06 -1.67 25.25
C GLU A 314 18.51 -3.14 25.38
N LYS A 315 17.55 -4.06 25.50
CA LYS A 315 17.81 -5.52 25.63
C LYS A 315 18.59 -6.08 24.44
N PHE A 316 18.29 -5.64 23.24
CA PHE A 316 18.91 -6.16 22.01
C PHE A 316 19.98 -5.22 21.43
N ASN A 317 20.36 -4.16 22.16
CA ASN A 317 21.35 -3.15 21.76
C ASN A 317 21.05 -2.58 20.36
N ILE A 318 19.80 -2.18 20.13
CA ILE A 318 19.33 -1.58 18.86
C ILE A 318 19.27 -0.06 19.05
N LYS A 319 19.95 0.68 18.18
CA LYS A 319 19.83 2.13 18.07
C LYS A 319 18.81 2.49 17.00
N LEU A 320 17.92 3.42 17.33
CA LEU A 320 16.93 3.98 16.42
C LEU A 320 17.22 5.47 16.22
N PRO A 321 18.05 5.82 15.23
CA PRO A 321 18.26 7.23 14.88
C PRO A 321 16.97 7.86 14.37
N ASN A 322 16.93 9.19 14.36
CA ASN A 322 15.82 9.95 13.80
C ASN A 322 16.34 11.01 12.84
N ILE A 323 15.71 11.13 11.67
CA ILE A 323 16.17 12.06 10.62
C ILE A 323 16.15 13.53 11.05
N TYR A 324 15.38 13.89 12.06
CA TYR A 324 15.26 15.27 12.53
C TYR A 324 16.28 15.66 13.59
N THR A 325 16.92 14.70 14.26
CA THR A 325 17.81 14.96 15.40
C THR A 325 19.24 14.54 15.17
N ASN A 326 19.46 13.41 14.55
CA ASN A 326 20.79 12.79 14.45
C ASN A 326 20.94 11.93 13.18
N LEU A 327 20.70 12.55 12.03
CA LEU A 327 20.83 11.87 10.73
C LEU A 327 22.23 11.28 10.53
N GLU A 328 23.26 11.93 11.06
CA GLU A 328 24.65 11.46 10.99
C GLU A 328 24.90 10.19 11.82
N ASP A 329 24.06 9.92 12.81
CA ASP A 329 24.11 8.67 13.59
C ASP A 329 23.46 7.49 12.88
N VAL A 330 22.78 7.71 11.76
CA VAL A 330 22.26 6.64 10.91
C VAL A 330 23.45 5.87 10.36
N GLN A 331 23.72 4.71 10.95
CA GLN A 331 24.77 3.83 10.46
C GLN A 331 24.38 3.35 9.06
N ILE A 332 25.24 3.70 8.10
CA ILE A 332 25.04 3.26 6.72
C ILE A 332 25.20 1.73 6.71
N PRO A 333 24.21 1.02 6.15
CA PRO A 333 24.29 -0.42 6.03
C PRO A 333 25.59 -0.86 5.34
N GLY A 334 26.20 -1.93 5.84
CA GLY A 334 27.42 -2.50 5.28
C GLY A 334 28.61 -2.56 6.24
N HIS A 335 28.55 -1.89 7.40
CA HIS A 335 29.65 -1.90 8.40
C HIS A 335 29.38 -2.82 9.62
N GLY A 336 28.23 -3.50 9.68
CA GLY A 336 27.84 -4.37 10.79
C GLY A 336 27.99 -5.86 10.47
N LYS A 337 28.17 -6.68 11.51
CA LYS A 337 28.02 -8.14 11.38
C LYS A 337 26.54 -8.47 11.14
N ARG A 338 26.25 -9.36 10.16
CA ARG A 338 24.90 -9.87 9.90
C ARG A 338 24.29 -10.41 11.20
N GLN A 339 23.29 -9.74 11.72
CA GLN A 339 22.55 -10.23 12.87
C GLN A 339 21.54 -11.26 12.38
N LYS A 340 21.70 -12.53 12.78
CA LYS A 340 20.76 -13.58 12.41
C LYS A 340 19.37 -13.22 12.97
N GLN A 341 18.46 -12.77 12.10
CA GLN A 341 17.02 -12.70 12.33
C GLN A 341 16.63 -12.13 13.71
N LEU A 342 17.17 -10.96 14.02
CA LEU A 342 16.89 -10.27 15.28
C LEU A 342 15.38 -10.07 15.53
N CYS A 343 14.60 -9.82 14.46
CA CYS A 343 13.15 -9.73 14.54
C CYS A 343 12.51 -11.01 15.10
N LYS A 344 12.99 -12.20 14.74
CA LYS A 344 12.49 -13.47 15.32
C LYS A 344 12.77 -13.59 16.80
N GLN A 345 13.94 -13.15 17.24
CA GLN A 345 14.29 -13.17 18.67
C GLN A 345 13.37 -12.24 19.47
N ILE A 346 13.06 -11.05 18.92
CA ILE A 346 12.14 -10.09 19.51
C ILE A 346 10.72 -10.67 19.57
N TYR A 347 10.23 -11.26 18.46
CA TYR A 347 8.89 -11.87 18.44
C TYR A 347 8.79 -13.11 19.38
N ALA A 348 9.84 -13.93 19.46
CA ALA A 348 9.87 -15.04 20.40
C ALA A 348 9.84 -14.56 21.87
N ALA A 349 10.57 -13.49 22.18
CA ALA A 349 10.57 -12.89 23.51
C ALA A 349 9.21 -12.29 23.91
N ARG A 350 8.41 -11.81 22.93
CA ARG A 350 7.04 -11.30 23.16
C ARG A 350 6.02 -12.41 23.43
N LYS A 351 6.19 -13.58 22.81
CA LYS A 351 5.29 -14.74 23.05
C LYS A 351 5.43 -15.36 24.43
N ASN A 352 6.56 -15.13 25.09
CA ASN A 352 6.85 -15.66 26.44
C ASN A 352 6.49 -14.68 27.56
N LYS A 353 5.86 -13.55 27.25
CA LYS A 353 5.26 -12.59 28.18
C LYS A 353 3.73 -12.67 28.11
#